data_b5fa69cc7ad8f259233567f3c3591416
#
_entry.id   b5fa69cc7ad8f259233567f3c3591416
#
_cell.length_a   1.000
_cell.length_b   1.000
_cell.length_c   1.000
_cell.angle_alpha   90.00
_cell.angle_beta   90.00
_cell.angle_gamma   90.00
#
_symmetry.space_group_name_H-M   'P 1'
#
loop_
_entity.id
_entity.type
_entity.pdbx_description
1 polymer ?
#
loop_
_entity_poly.entity_id
_entity_poly.type
_entity_poly.pdbx_seq_one_letter_code
_entity_poly.pdbx_strand_id
1 'polypeptide(L)'
;MRARSLAVEGLAEFVRVETGTADLAWPPTQLTPEVLTAIAWFFSTDLEVARAKTETAAAGIVTARQKINPTVTGGGGRNKTPDSIATYSISTSFTIETAGKRGLRILEAEKVAEAARIGVYEVAWEVRVRMRNALSGYLVAKARLAAVEAEDKLRGEVSSILQRRLELGEAARPELNQAAAERASVTNTLRTAEGDVVEALGAIAAAAGLPVSAIERRPLELSSMTGSSEVAAEQVRRAGLLHRADIRKALVEYEAVDTRLRLAIANQYPNIVLAPDLTMEEGSGQYTLGSILDSLPIFHKHQGPIAEGEAARKQAGAEFLALQAKVIAAAEGAALEYRSALVEWQTAGEALQRVSRQKTATAEAALRSGDASRLDVTLARLDTVLLRHSSDDAFERLQAALGALEDAMQTPVWAAIPAPRAEKAR
;
A
#
# COMPACT_ATOMS: atom_id res chain seq x y z
N MET A 1 -12.80 19.06 -9.54
CA MET A 1 -12.79 17.94 -8.59
C MET A 1 -14.19 17.35 -8.55
N ARG A 2 -14.42 16.10 -8.98
CA ARG A 2 -15.75 15.45 -8.84
C ARG A 2 -16.08 15.37 -7.35
N ALA A 3 -17.32 15.65 -6.98
CA ALA A 3 -17.77 15.52 -5.60
C ALA A 3 -17.58 14.05 -5.16
N ARG A 4 -16.69 13.81 -4.21
CA ARG A 4 -16.42 12.46 -3.68
C ARG A 4 -17.60 12.05 -2.80
N SER A 5 -18.41 11.16 -3.29
CA SER A 5 -19.60 10.64 -2.59
C SER A 5 -19.86 9.19 -2.99
N LEU A 6 -20.64 8.47 -2.20
CA LEU A 6 -21.05 7.09 -2.53
C LEU A 6 -21.98 7.01 -3.76
N ALA A 7 -22.51 8.13 -4.24
CA ALA A 7 -23.37 8.21 -5.42
C ALA A 7 -22.59 8.39 -6.75
N VAL A 8 -21.25 8.32 -6.71
CA VAL A 8 -20.42 8.45 -7.94
C VAL A 8 -20.70 7.27 -8.85
N GLU A 9 -20.92 7.58 -10.14
CA GLU A 9 -21.13 6.58 -11.19
C GLU A 9 -19.94 5.62 -11.30
N GLY A 10 -20.23 4.33 -11.46
CA GLY A 10 -19.22 3.25 -11.54
C GLY A 10 -18.67 2.79 -10.20
N LEU A 11 -18.84 3.54 -9.10
CA LEU A 11 -18.32 3.11 -7.79
C LEU A 11 -18.98 1.81 -7.29
N ALA A 12 -20.30 1.71 -7.43
CA ALA A 12 -21.06 0.53 -7.00
C ALA A 12 -20.60 -0.74 -7.71
N GLU A 13 -20.42 -0.66 -9.02
CA GLU A 13 -19.96 -1.80 -9.82
C GLU A 13 -18.52 -2.15 -9.50
N PHE A 14 -17.65 -1.16 -9.38
CA PHE A 14 -16.26 -1.37 -8.98
C PHE A 14 -16.17 -2.10 -7.64
N VAL A 15 -16.92 -1.66 -6.61
CA VAL A 15 -16.90 -2.30 -5.29
C VAL A 15 -17.41 -3.73 -5.37
N ARG A 16 -18.50 -4.01 -6.13
CA ARG A 16 -19.01 -5.38 -6.31
C ARG A 16 -18.00 -6.31 -6.96
N VAL A 17 -17.30 -5.82 -7.97
CA VAL A 17 -16.26 -6.59 -8.68
C VAL A 17 -15.07 -6.88 -7.77
N GLU A 18 -14.59 -5.86 -7.05
CA GLU A 18 -13.40 -6.01 -6.20
C GLU A 18 -13.67 -6.82 -4.93
N THR A 19 -14.88 -6.75 -4.36
CA THR A 19 -15.25 -7.54 -3.18
C THR A 19 -15.81 -8.93 -3.52
N GLY A 20 -16.11 -9.21 -4.79
CA GLY A 20 -16.73 -10.46 -5.23
C GLY A 20 -18.19 -10.61 -4.78
N THR A 21 -18.84 -9.53 -4.35
CA THR A 21 -20.22 -9.52 -3.84
C THR A 21 -21.17 -8.92 -4.88
N ALA A 22 -21.64 -9.75 -5.82
CA ALA A 22 -22.51 -9.29 -6.90
C ALA A 22 -23.83 -8.65 -6.40
N ASP A 23 -24.38 -9.17 -5.31
CA ASP A 23 -25.70 -8.76 -4.76
C ASP A 23 -25.59 -7.64 -3.72
N LEU A 24 -24.43 -6.98 -3.58
CA LEU A 24 -24.27 -5.90 -2.61
C LEU A 24 -25.22 -4.73 -2.95
N ALA A 25 -26.17 -4.46 -2.04
CA ALA A 25 -27.05 -3.29 -2.15
C ALA A 25 -26.25 -1.99 -2.11
N TRP A 26 -26.59 -1.04 -2.97
CA TRP A 26 -25.87 0.23 -3.04
C TRP A 26 -26.80 1.43 -2.88
N PRO A 27 -26.47 2.44 -2.04
CA PRO A 27 -25.32 2.47 -1.14
C PRO A 27 -25.44 1.42 -0.02
N PRO A 28 -24.31 0.87 0.48
CA PRO A 28 -24.32 -0.19 1.47
C PRO A 28 -24.93 0.31 2.79
N THR A 29 -25.71 -0.55 3.45
CA THR A 29 -26.31 -0.26 4.76
C THR A 29 -25.27 -0.28 5.88
N GLN A 30 -24.22 -1.10 5.73
CA GLN A 30 -23.09 -1.25 6.64
C GLN A 30 -21.80 -1.16 5.84
N LEU A 31 -20.75 -0.64 6.46
CA LEU A 31 -19.43 -0.49 5.86
C LEU A 31 -18.49 -1.53 6.46
N THR A 32 -18.09 -2.52 5.66
CA THR A 32 -17.10 -3.53 6.05
C THR A 32 -15.68 -3.08 5.64
N PRO A 33 -14.60 -3.67 6.20
CA PRO A 33 -13.23 -3.37 5.81
C PRO A 33 -12.98 -3.55 4.31
N GLU A 34 -13.61 -4.58 3.71
CA GLU A 34 -13.50 -4.91 2.30
C GLU A 34 -14.11 -3.80 1.43
N VAL A 35 -15.33 -3.40 1.74
CA VAL A 35 -16.04 -2.33 1.03
C VAL A 35 -15.29 -1.01 1.13
N LEU A 36 -14.78 -0.66 2.32
CA LEU A 36 -14.00 0.57 2.53
C LEU A 36 -12.66 0.53 1.79
N THR A 37 -12.00 -0.62 1.74
CA THR A 37 -10.76 -0.80 0.98
C THR A 37 -11.01 -0.63 -0.52
N ALA A 38 -12.08 -1.23 -1.06
CA ALA A 38 -12.44 -1.08 -2.47
C ALA A 38 -12.80 0.38 -2.80
N ILE A 39 -13.53 1.08 -1.93
CA ILE A 39 -13.81 2.51 -2.05
C ILE A 39 -12.50 3.33 -2.06
N ALA A 40 -11.56 3.01 -1.16
CA ALA A 40 -10.26 3.67 -1.10
C ALA A 40 -9.47 3.47 -2.40
N TRP A 41 -9.48 2.28 -2.99
CA TRP A 41 -8.87 2.02 -4.29
C TRP A 41 -9.50 2.81 -5.43
N PHE A 42 -10.83 2.97 -5.41
CA PHE A 42 -11.54 3.75 -6.42
C PHE A 42 -11.17 5.24 -6.40
N PHE A 43 -11.05 5.84 -5.20
CA PHE A 43 -10.74 7.25 -5.04
C PHE A 43 -9.24 7.56 -4.89
N SER A 44 -8.36 6.55 -4.88
CA SER A 44 -6.94 6.75 -4.70
C SER A 44 -6.29 7.45 -5.89
N THR A 45 -5.78 8.64 -5.64
CA THR A 45 -4.97 9.38 -6.61
C THR A 45 -3.61 8.73 -6.85
N ASP A 46 -3.07 8.03 -5.85
CA ASP A 46 -1.80 7.30 -5.97
C ASP A 46 -1.94 6.15 -6.97
N LEU A 47 -3.08 5.43 -6.94
CA LEU A 47 -3.39 4.40 -7.92
C LEU A 47 -3.61 4.97 -9.33
N GLU A 48 -4.22 6.16 -9.46
CA GLU A 48 -4.30 6.84 -10.76
C GLU A 48 -2.91 7.15 -11.31
N VAL A 49 -2.01 7.67 -10.49
CA VAL A 49 -0.62 7.92 -10.88
C VAL A 49 0.09 6.62 -11.28
N ALA A 50 -0.08 5.54 -10.51
CA ALA A 50 0.54 4.25 -10.83
C ALA A 50 0.02 3.67 -12.17
N ARG A 51 -1.29 3.79 -12.44
CA ARG A 51 -1.88 3.39 -13.73
C ARG A 51 -1.36 4.24 -14.89
N ALA A 52 -1.28 5.57 -14.73
CA ALA A 52 -0.72 6.46 -15.73
C ALA A 52 0.76 6.15 -16.04
N LYS A 53 1.55 5.76 -15.01
CA LYS A 53 2.92 5.24 -15.23
C LYS A 53 2.93 3.97 -16.07
N THR A 54 1.97 3.07 -15.86
CA THR A 54 1.84 1.85 -16.66
C THR A 54 1.50 2.18 -18.12
N GLU A 55 0.59 3.13 -18.37
CA GLU A 55 0.26 3.61 -19.71
C GLU A 55 1.49 4.24 -20.40
N THR A 56 2.24 5.07 -19.66
CA THR A 56 3.50 5.66 -20.16
C THR A 56 4.51 4.58 -20.56
N ALA A 57 4.70 3.57 -19.71
CA ALA A 57 5.61 2.47 -19.99
C ALA A 57 5.13 1.62 -21.20
N ALA A 58 3.82 1.37 -21.32
CA ALA A 58 3.23 0.70 -22.46
C ALA A 58 3.43 1.50 -23.77
N ALA A 59 3.30 2.81 -23.73
CA ALA A 59 3.63 3.69 -24.87
C ALA A 59 5.12 3.59 -25.25
N GLY A 60 6.00 3.37 -24.28
CA GLY A 60 7.41 3.08 -24.51
C GLY A 60 7.66 1.86 -25.40
N ILE A 61 6.81 0.82 -25.29
CA ILE A 61 6.87 -0.36 -26.18
C ILE A 61 6.56 0.03 -27.62
N VAL A 62 5.59 0.93 -27.83
CA VAL A 62 5.27 1.42 -29.19
C VAL A 62 6.48 2.14 -29.77
N THR A 63 7.14 3.01 -29.00
CA THR A 63 8.39 3.69 -29.40
C THR A 63 9.49 2.68 -29.71
N ALA A 64 9.70 1.68 -28.86
CA ALA A 64 10.72 0.66 -29.05
C ALA A 64 10.50 -0.19 -30.32
N ARG A 65 9.24 -0.37 -30.73
CA ARG A 65 8.85 -1.10 -31.94
C ARG A 65 9.04 -0.32 -33.23
N GLN A 66 9.22 0.99 -33.15
CA GLN A 66 9.42 1.81 -34.35
C GLN A 66 10.71 1.41 -35.09
N LYS A 67 10.61 1.40 -36.41
CA LYS A 67 11.79 1.29 -37.28
C LYS A 67 12.39 2.67 -37.48
N ILE A 68 13.69 2.72 -37.76
CA ILE A 68 14.38 3.97 -38.11
C ILE A 68 13.81 4.47 -39.43
N ASN A 69 13.37 5.72 -39.47
CA ASN A 69 12.88 6.33 -40.69
C ASN A 69 13.99 6.47 -41.73
N PRO A 70 13.69 6.30 -43.04
CA PRO A 70 14.64 6.59 -44.07
C PRO A 70 14.96 8.09 -44.09
N THR A 71 16.21 8.41 -44.44
CA THR A 71 16.63 9.78 -44.65
C THR A 71 16.70 10.06 -46.16
N VAL A 72 16.16 11.20 -46.57
CA VAL A 72 16.26 11.67 -47.97
C VAL A 72 17.17 12.88 -48.00
N THR A 73 18.17 12.84 -48.87
CA THR A 73 19.11 13.94 -49.09
C THR A 73 19.06 14.37 -50.53
N GLY A 74 18.85 15.63 -50.77
CA GLY A 74 18.95 16.24 -52.11
C GLY A 74 20.19 17.14 -52.20
N GLY A 75 20.89 17.04 -53.30
CA GLY A 75 22.04 17.86 -53.58
C GLY A 75 21.97 18.45 -55.00
N GLY A 76 22.61 19.58 -55.24
CA GLY A 76 22.78 20.14 -56.56
C GLY A 76 24.06 20.98 -56.60
N GLY A 77 24.80 20.89 -57.70
CA GLY A 77 26.06 21.62 -57.90
C GLY A 77 26.30 21.97 -59.34
N ARG A 78 27.09 22.99 -59.51
CA ARG A 78 27.65 23.38 -60.84
C ARG A 78 29.08 23.82 -60.65
N ASN A 79 29.95 23.29 -61.47
CA ASN A 79 31.36 23.72 -61.50
C ASN A 79 31.49 25.11 -62.11
N LYS A 80 32.49 25.89 -61.68
CA LYS A 80 32.74 27.26 -62.20
C LYS A 80 33.54 27.30 -63.54
N THR A 81 33.78 26.14 -64.16
CA THR A 81 34.42 26.06 -65.45
C THR A 81 33.44 26.44 -66.56
N PRO A 82 33.89 27.17 -67.66
CA PRO A 82 33.08 27.35 -68.85
C PRO A 82 32.62 25.94 -69.31
N ASP A 83 31.38 25.77 -69.72
CA ASP A 83 30.77 24.52 -70.13
C ASP A 83 30.49 23.48 -69.01
N SER A 84 30.51 23.88 -67.75
CA SER A 84 30.18 22.97 -66.68
C SER A 84 28.70 22.68 -66.63
N ILE A 85 28.36 21.39 -66.50
CA ILE A 85 27.07 20.83 -66.47
C ILE A 85 26.55 20.93 -65.06
N ALA A 86 25.24 21.25 -64.88
CA ALA A 86 24.56 21.17 -63.55
C ALA A 86 24.27 19.74 -63.21
N THR A 87 24.71 19.35 -62.02
CA THR A 87 24.46 18.03 -61.47
C THR A 87 23.41 18.12 -60.34
N TYR A 88 22.44 17.29 -60.36
CA TYR A 88 21.43 17.14 -59.28
C TYR A 88 21.47 15.73 -58.76
N SER A 89 21.41 15.56 -57.44
CA SER A 89 21.33 14.23 -56.84
C SER A 89 20.20 14.15 -55.83
N ILE A 90 19.60 13.00 -55.76
CA ILE A 90 18.67 12.60 -54.69
C ILE A 90 19.08 11.23 -54.19
N SER A 91 19.39 11.14 -52.91
CA SER A 91 19.72 9.87 -52.26
C SER A 91 18.75 9.57 -51.11
N THR A 92 18.51 8.31 -50.90
CA THR A 92 17.67 7.83 -49.80
C THR A 92 18.49 6.82 -49.00
N SER A 93 18.49 6.91 -47.69
CA SER A 93 19.17 5.92 -46.85
C SER A 93 18.22 5.15 -45.97
N PHE A 94 18.34 3.85 -45.98
CA PHE A 94 17.56 2.92 -45.16
C PHE A 94 18.47 2.19 -44.17
N THR A 95 18.28 2.42 -42.88
CA THR A 95 19.09 1.76 -41.84
C THR A 95 18.46 0.42 -41.44
N ILE A 96 19.22 -0.65 -41.61
CA ILE A 96 18.88 -1.99 -41.15
C ILE A 96 19.61 -2.25 -39.84
N GLU A 97 18.88 -2.34 -38.75
CA GLU A 97 19.42 -2.67 -37.44
C GLU A 97 19.93 -4.11 -37.41
N THR A 98 21.20 -4.30 -37.06
CA THR A 98 21.85 -5.61 -36.96
C THR A 98 21.85 -6.15 -35.52
N ALA A 99 22.39 -7.35 -35.31
CA ALA A 99 22.64 -7.97 -33.99
C ALA A 99 21.39 -8.02 -33.05
N GLY A 100 20.19 -8.01 -33.63
CA GLY A 100 18.96 -8.10 -32.83
C GLY A 100 18.64 -6.86 -31.98
N LYS A 101 19.30 -5.72 -32.21
CA LYS A 101 19.14 -4.48 -31.41
C LYS A 101 17.70 -4.08 -31.19
N ARG A 102 16.88 -4.10 -32.28
CA ARG A 102 15.45 -3.76 -32.20
C ARG A 102 14.70 -4.73 -31.27
N GLY A 103 14.98 -6.04 -31.36
CA GLY A 103 14.38 -7.03 -30.46
C GLY A 103 14.73 -6.81 -28.99
N LEU A 104 15.99 -6.50 -28.71
CA LEU A 104 16.46 -6.20 -27.36
C LEU A 104 15.84 -4.91 -26.81
N ARG A 105 15.74 -3.86 -27.63
CA ARG A 105 15.06 -2.62 -27.25
C ARG A 105 13.58 -2.83 -26.94
N ILE A 106 12.89 -3.67 -27.70
CA ILE A 106 11.49 -4.04 -27.45
C ILE A 106 11.39 -4.82 -26.13
N LEU A 107 12.25 -5.82 -25.94
CA LEU A 107 12.25 -6.64 -24.71
C LEU A 107 12.53 -5.81 -23.46
N GLU A 108 13.48 -4.86 -23.51
CA GLU A 108 13.73 -3.92 -22.41
C GLU A 108 12.47 -3.11 -22.08
N ALA A 109 11.81 -2.53 -23.09
CA ALA A 109 10.59 -1.76 -22.90
C ALA A 109 9.43 -2.62 -22.36
N GLU A 110 9.30 -3.88 -22.77
CA GLU A 110 8.32 -4.83 -22.25
C GLU A 110 8.57 -5.15 -20.77
N LYS A 111 9.85 -5.31 -20.35
CA LYS A 111 10.20 -5.50 -18.94
C LYS A 111 9.92 -4.27 -18.08
N VAL A 112 10.22 -3.08 -18.59
CA VAL A 112 9.88 -1.81 -17.92
C VAL A 112 8.37 -1.67 -17.74
N ALA A 113 7.57 -2.02 -18.76
CA ALA A 113 6.12 -1.98 -18.68
C ALA A 113 5.56 -3.05 -17.71
N GLU A 114 6.15 -4.23 -17.66
CA GLU A 114 5.81 -5.29 -16.70
C GLU A 114 6.09 -4.83 -15.26
N ALA A 115 7.27 -4.22 -14.99
CA ALA A 115 7.60 -3.67 -13.69
C ALA A 115 6.62 -2.57 -13.26
N ALA A 116 6.25 -1.66 -14.17
CA ALA A 116 5.27 -0.63 -13.91
C ALA A 116 3.88 -1.21 -13.56
N ARG A 117 3.46 -2.28 -14.26
CA ARG A 117 2.20 -3.00 -13.96
C ARG A 117 2.22 -3.64 -12.56
N ILE A 118 3.33 -4.25 -12.19
CA ILE A 118 3.51 -4.80 -10.83
C ILE A 118 3.48 -3.69 -9.78
N GLY A 119 4.03 -2.52 -10.09
CA GLY A 119 4.00 -1.33 -9.23
C GLY A 119 2.59 -0.85 -8.88
N VAL A 120 1.57 -1.12 -9.71
CA VAL A 120 0.16 -0.84 -9.36
C VAL A 120 -0.29 -1.66 -8.15
N TYR A 121 0.13 -2.93 -8.06
CA TYR A 121 -0.21 -3.79 -6.91
C TYR A 121 0.49 -3.33 -5.63
N GLU A 122 1.73 -2.84 -5.73
CA GLU A 122 2.47 -2.25 -4.62
C GLU A 122 1.71 -1.06 -4.03
N VAL A 123 1.29 -0.11 -4.87
CA VAL A 123 0.51 1.05 -4.45
C VAL A 123 -0.87 0.65 -3.92
N ALA A 124 -1.52 -0.35 -4.51
CA ALA A 124 -2.80 -0.86 -4.02
C ALA A 124 -2.68 -1.44 -2.62
N TRP A 125 -1.56 -2.13 -2.34
CA TRP A 125 -1.27 -2.63 -1.00
C TRP A 125 -1.07 -1.49 0.00
N GLU A 126 -0.32 -0.45 -0.34
CA GLU A 126 -0.14 0.73 0.52
C GLU A 126 -1.47 1.42 0.86
N VAL A 127 -2.38 1.54 -0.11
CA VAL A 127 -3.73 2.08 0.14
C VAL A 127 -4.50 1.19 1.11
N ARG A 128 -4.41 -0.14 0.97
CA ARG A 128 -5.02 -1.09 1.88
C ARG A 128 -4.45 -0.96 3.29
N VAL A 129 -3.12 -0.86 3.45
CA VAL A 129 -2.46 -0.70 4.75
C VAL A 129 -2.94 0.59 5.44
N ARG A 130 -3.03 1.70 4.71
CA ARG A 130 -3.58 2.96 5.24
C ARG A 130 -5.02 2.79 5.75
N MET A 131 -5.88 2.14 4.98
CA MET A 131 -7.27 1.85 5.38
C MET A 131 -7.30 0.94 6.60
N ARG A 132 -6.54 -0.15 6.59
CA ARG A 132 -6.46 -1.09 7.70
C ARG A 132 -6.05 -0.41 9.00
N ASN A 133 -5.03 0.46 8.95
CA ASN A 133 -4.55 1.18 10.13
C ASN A 133 -5.60 2.17 10.65
N ALA A 134 -6.31 2.87 9.76
CA ALA A 134 -7.41 3.75 10.16
C ALA A 134 -8.56 2.99 10.83
N LEU A 135 -8.94 1.83 10.30
CA LEU A 135 -9.99 0.96 10.88
C LEU A 135 -9.57 0.39 12.23
N SER A 136 -8.31 -0.03 12.35
CA SER A 136 -7.74 -0.52 13.61
C SER A 136 -7.72 0.56 14.68
N GLY A 137 -7.30 1.78 14.32
CA GLY A 137 -7.34 2.94 15.22
C GLY A 137 -8.76 3.23 15.73
N TYR A 138 -9.77 3.12 14.85
CA TYR A 138 -11.16 3.29 15.25
C TYR A 138 -11.63 2.20 16.22
N LEU A 139 -11.27 0.92 15.98
CA LEU A 139 -11.60 -0.18 16.90
C LEU A 139 -11.02 0.06 18.29
N VAL A 140 -9.75 0.46 18.36
CA VAL A 140 -9.05 0.76 19.62
C VAL A 140 -9.70 1.96 20.31
N ALA A 141 -9.97 3.05 19.60
CA ALA A 141 -10.62 4.24 20.15
C ALA A 141 -12.01 3.92 20.73
N LYS A 142 -12.80 3.08 20.03
CA LYS A 142 -14.11 2.63 20.52
C LYS A 142 -14.02 1.75 21.75
N ALA A 143 -13.05 0.84 21.83
CA ALA A 143 -12.83 0.02 23.00
C ALA A 143 -12.44 0.87 24.22
N ARG A 144 -11.51 1.80 24.02
CA ARG A 144 -11.06 2.76 25.06
C ARG A 144 -12.21 3.64 25.55
N LEU A 145 -13.01 4.21 24.63
CA LEU A 145 -14.19 5.00 24.99
C LEU A 145 -15.16 4.20 25.88
N ALA A 146 -15.48 2.97 25.48
CA ALA A 146 -16.40 2.12 26.24
C ALA A 146 -15.86 1.76 27.66
N ALA A 147 -14.54 1.62 27.81
CA ALA A 147 -13.93 1.39 29.11
C ALA A 147 -13.98 2.65 30.01
N VAL A 148 -13.66 3.83 29.44
CA VAL A 148 -13.71 5.10 30.17
C VAL A 148 -15.14 5.50 30.55
N GLU A 149 -16.12 5.28 29.67
CA GLU A 149 -17.56 5.48 29.98
C GLU A 149 -18.00 4.61 31.20
N ALA A 150 -17.56 3.34 31.21
CA ALA A 150 -17.85 2.44 32.31
C ALA A 150 -17.17 2.91 33.62
N GLU A 151 -15.95 3.42 33.53
CA GLU A 151 -15.22 3.99 34.69
C GLU A 151 -15.91 5.25 35.21
N ASP A 152 -16.26 6.23 34.37
CA ASP A 152 -16.92 7.48 34.80
C ASP A 152 -18.24 7.18 35.51
N LYS A 153 -19.01 6.25 34.96
CA LYS A 153 -20.26 5.79 35.59
C LYS A 153 -20.02 5.25 37.02
N LEU A 154 -19.07 4.33 37.19
CA LEU A 154 -18.75 3.74 38.49
C LEU A 154 -18.21 4.74 39.48
N ARG A 155 -17.33 5.65 39.07
CA ARG A 155 -16.82 6.74 39.89
C ARG A 155 -17.93 7.73 40.30
N GLY A 156 -18.91 7.96 39.41
CA GLY A 156 -20.14 8.68 39.75
C GLY A 156 -20.97 7.99 40.84
N GLU A 157 -21.09 6.67 40.74
CA GLU A 157 -21.78 5.86 41.79
C GLU A 157 -21.02 5.93 43.12
N VAL A 158 -19.69 5.79 43.14
CA VAL A 158 -18.83 5.94 44.33
C VAL A 158 -19.03 7.32 44.99
N SER A 159 -18.95 8.40 44.21
CA SER A 159 -19.16 9.77 44.70
C SER A 159 -20.57 9.93 45.34
N SER A 160 -21.60 9.38 44.72
CA SER A 160 -22.96 9.49 45.22
C SER A 160 -23.18 8.69 46.52
N ILE A 161 -22.56 7.53 46.65
CA ILE A 161 -22.58 6.73 47.87
C ILE A 161 -21.87 7.46 49.01
N LEU A 162 -20.66 8.00 48.74
CA LEU A 162 -19.87 8.74 49.75
C LEU A 162 -20.58 10.02 50.17
N GLN A 163 -21.23 10.74 49.26
CA GLN A 163 -22.03 11.93 49.57
C GLN A 163 -23.14 11.58 50.56
N ARG A 164 -23.89 10.50 50.33
CA ARG A 164 -24.97 10.04 51.18
C ARG A 164 -24.46 9.57 52.55
N ARG A 165 -23.33 8.89 52.58
CA ARG A 165 -22.67 8.49 53.86
C ARG A 165 -22.18 9.69 54.66
N LEU A 166 -21.68 10.73 53.99
CA LEU A 166 -21.29 11.97 54.66
C LEU A 166 -22.46 12.70 55.29
N GLU A 167 -23.62 12.72 54.62
CA GLU A 167 -24.90 13.27 55.14
C GLU A 167 -25.37 12.54 56.38
N LEU A 168 -25.09 11.24 56.48
CA LEU A 168 -25.43 10.38 57.63
C LEU A 168 -24.33 10.41 58.71
N GLY A 169 -23.21 11.13 58.48
CA GLY A 169 -22.08 11.16 59.41
C GLY A 169 -21.18 9.89 59.37
N GLU A 170 -21.35 9.04 58.36
CA GLU A 170 -20.63 7.76 58.22
C GLU A 170 -19.39 7.84 57.30
N ALA A 171 -19.11 8.98 56.69
CA ALA A 171 -17.92 9.22 55.84
C ALA A 171 -17.29 10.58 56.16
N ALA A 172 -15.99 10.71 55.87
CA ALA A 172 -15.27 11.94 56.06
C ALA A 172 -15.25 12.83 54.81
N ARG A 173 -15.27 14.14 54.97
CA ARG A 173 -15.15 15.08 53.81
C ARG A 173 -13.96 14.83 52.91
N PRO A 174 -12.75 14.50 53.41
CA PRO A 174 -11.60 14.20 52.56
C PRO A 174 -11.85 13.03 51.60
N GLU A 175 -12.61 11.97 52.02
CA GLU A 175 -12.95 10.82 51.16
C GLU A 175 -13.83 11.25 49.96
N LEU A 176 -14.83 12.08 50.22
CA LEU A 176 -15.70 12.62 49.17
C LEU A 176 -14.89 13.54 48.23
N ASN A 177 -14.02 14.39 48.79
CA ASN A 177 -13.20 15.26 47.96
C ASN A 177 -12.26 14.46 47.05
N GLN A 178 -11.66 13.40 47.56
CA GLN A 178 -10.83 12.47 46.80
C GLN A 178 -11.60 11.84 45.63
N ALA A 179 -12.79 11.26 45.95
CA ALA A 179 -13.65 10.64 44.95
C ALA A 179 -14.13 11.64 43.88
N ALA A 180 -14.40 12.88 44.27
CA ALA A 180 -14.76 13.96 43.34
C ALA A 180 -13.59 14.35 42.41
N ALA A 181 -12.36 14.44 42.95
CA ALA A 181 -11.16 14.71 42.16
C ALA A 181 -10.87 13.59 41.14
N GLU A 182 -10.98 12.33 41.57
CA GLU A 182 -10.82 11.15 40.69
C GLU A 182 -11.85 11.14 39.58
N ARG A 183 -13.13 11.42 39.91
CA ARG A 183 -14.19 11.52 38.90
C ARG A 183 -13.93 12.64 37.90
N ALA A 184 -13.51 13.83 38.37
CA ALA A 184 -13.16 14.94 37.49
C ALA A 184 -12.05 14.59 36.51
N SER A 185 -11.03 13.85 36.97
CA SER A 185 -9.95 13.34 36.11
C SER A 185 -10.49 12.41 35.02
N VAL A 186 -11.33 11.45 35.38
CA VAL A 186 -11.92 10.49 34.41
C VAL A 186 -12.87 11.20 33.44
N THR A 187 -13.64 12.19 33.89
CA THR A 187 -14.50 12.99 33.00
C THR A 187 -13.67 13.72 31.94
N ASN A 188 -12.47 14.21 32.26
CA ASN A 188 -11.56 14.79 31.25
C ASN A 188 -11.05 13.71 30.29
N THR A 189 -10.67 12.53 30.78
CA THR A 189 -10.25 11.40 29.94
C THR A 189 -11.39 10.96 29.01
N LEU A 190 -12.65 10.98 29.47
CA LEU A 190 -13.82 10.68 28.65
C LEU A 190 -13.93 11.64 27.47
N ARG A 191 -13.75 12.95 27.70
CA ARG A 191 -13.79 13.94 26.60
C ARG A 191 -12.66 13.72 25.57
N THR A 192 -11.48 13.32 26.04
CA THR A 192 -10.37 12.95 25.14
C THR A 192 -10.74 11.72 24.33
N ALA A 193 -11.24 10.65 24.96
CA ALA A 193 -11.64 9.43 24.26
C ALA A 193 -12.78 9.62 23.28
N GLU A 194 -13.74 10.52 23.56
CA GLU A 194 -14.76 10.95 22.59
C GLU A 194 -14.13 11.63 21.38
N GLY A 195 -13.14 12.51 21.60
CA GLY A 195 -12.36 13.18 20.56
C GLY A 195 -11.57 12.17 19.69
N ASP A 196 -10.94 11.18 20.30
CA ASP A 196 -10.16 10.14 19.62
C ASP A 196 -11.03 9.33 18.64
N VAL A 197 -12.29 9.04 19.01
CA VAL A 197 -13.24 8.36 18.11
C VAL A 197 -13.58 9.23 16.89
N VAL A 198 -13.77 10.54 17.08
CA VAL A 198 -14.05 11.47 15.98
C VAL A 198 -12.86 11.59 15.06
N GLU A 199 -11.65 11.68 15.63
CA GLU A 199 -10.39 11.71 14.86
C GLU A 199 -10.22 10.41 14.04
N ALA A 200 -10.45 9.25 14.65
CA ALA A 200 -10.37 7.95 13.99
C ALA A 200 -11.37 7.82 12.83
N LEU A 201 -12.61 8.35 12.98
CA LEU A 201 -13.57 8.44 11.87
C LEU A 201 -13.06 9.35 10.74
N GLY A 202 -12.41 10.46 11.11
CA GLY A 202 -11.74 11.34 10.16
C GLY A 202 -10.64 10.63 9.38
N ALA A 203 -9.84 9.80 10.06
CA ALA A 203 -8.78 8.99 9.45
C ALA A 203 -9.33 7.97 8.46
N ILE A 204 -10.44 7.28 8.79
CA ILE A 204 -11.14 6.37 7.87
C ILE A 204 -11.63 7.13 6.64
N ALA A 205 -12.25 8.29 6.84
CA ALA A 205 -12.76 9.11 5.74
C ALA A 205 -11.63 9.57 4.80
N ALA A 206 -10.52 10.01 5.37
CA ALA A 206 -9.33 10.38 4.62
C ALA A 206 -8.74 9.20 3.84
N ALA A 207 -8.61 8.03 4.48
CA ALA A 207 -8.12 6.81 3.83
C ALA A 207 -9.05 6.33 2.70
N ALA A 208 -10.39 6.44 2.88
CA ALA A 208 -11.38 6.13 1.86
C ALA A 208 -11.47 7.19 0.75
N GLY A 209 -10.92 8.37 0.97
CA GLY A 209 -11.09 9.51 0.08
C GLY A 209 -12.51 10.06 0.03
N LEU A 210 -13.29 9.90 1.11
CA LEU A 210 -14.67 10.34 1.25
C LEU A 210 -14.79 11.48 2.30
N PRO A 211 -15.85 12.29 2.26
CA PRO A 211 -16.18 13.18 3.37
C PRO A 211 -16.62 12.36 4.60
N VAL A 212 -16.33 12.85 5.81
CA VAL A 212 -16.67 12.19 7.08
C VAL A 212 -18.17 11.88 7.17
N SER A 213 -19.02 12.80 6.70
CA SER A 213 -20.48 12.64 6.70
C SER A 213 -21.00 11.44 5.89
N ALA A 214 -20.21 10.91 4.96
CA ALA A 214 -20.56 9.71 4.20
C ALA A 214 -20.35 8.43 5.00
N ILE A 215 -19.45 8.45 5.99
CA ILE A 215 -19.10 7.30 6.85
C ILE A 215 -19.89 7.35 8.15
N GLU A 216 -19.96 8.51 8.81
CA GLU A 216 -20.61 8.71 10.11
C GLU A 216 -22.09 8.22 10.14
N ARG A 217 -22.79 8.32 9.02
CA ARG A 217 -24.21 7.92 8.89
C ARG A 217 -24.41 6.41 8.77
N ARG A 218 -23.35 5.61 8.77
CA ARG A 218 -23.43 4.16 8.55
C ARG A 218 -22.68 3.40 9.62
N PRO A 219 -23.24 2.30 10.13
CA PRO A 219 -22.51 1.45 11.05
C PRO A 219 -21.31 0.81 10.37
N LEU A 220 -20.19 0.79 11.08
CA LEU A 220 -18.98 0.07 10.70
C LEU A 220 -19.07 -1.35 11.23
N GLU A 221 -19.04 -2.35 10.33
CA GLU A 221 -19.00 -3.76 10.69
C GLU A 221 -17.55 -4.25 10.60
N LEU A 222 -16.89 -4.34 11.77
CA LEU A 222 -15.46 -4.62 11.88
C LEU A 222 -15.15 -5.93 12.63
N SER A 223 -16.14 -6.80 12.85
CA SER A 223 -15.99 -8.06 13.57
C SER A 223 -14.93 -8.97 12.93
N SER A 224 -14.78 -8.93 11.61
CA SER A 224 -13.75 -9.68 10.90
C SER A 224 -12.32 -9.30 11.31
N MET A 225 -12.10 -8.08 11.82
CA MET A 225 -10.77 -7.58 12.22
C MET A 225 -10.39 -7.97 13.66
N THR A 226 -11.34 -8.49 14.47
CA THR A 226 -11.10 -8.87 15.87
C THR A 226 -10.63 -10.30 16.05
N GLY A 227 -10.65 -11.09 14.97
CA GLY A 227 -10.16 -12.46 14.97
C GLY A 227 -8.63 -12.53 15.10
N SER A 228 -8.16 -13.55 15.82
CA SER A 228 -6.74 -13.88 15.91
C SER A 228 -6.51 -15.34 15.55
N SER A 229 -5.49 -15.62 14.76
CA SER A 229 -5.07 -16.98 14.43
C SER A 229 -3.57 -17.12 14.60
N GLU A 230 -3.12 -18.30 15.04
CA GLU A 230 -1.69 -18.57 15.03
C GLU A 230 -1.17 -18.64 13.60
N VAL A 231 -0.09 -17.89 13.33
CA VAL A 231 0.60 -17.89 12.05
C VAL A 231 2.05 -18.34 12.28
N ALA A 232 2.48 -19.38 11.59
CA ALA A 232 3.84 -19.87 11.72
C ALA A 232 4.83 -18.91 11.02
N ALA A 233 5.96 -18.61 11.67
CA ALA A 233 6.98 -17.71 11.13
C ALA A 233 7.48 -18.13 9.74
N GLU A 234 7.58 -19.44 9.47
CA GLU A 234 7.95 -19.97 8.15
C GLU A 234 6.93 -19.63 7.07
N GLN A 235 5.63 -19.64 7.40
CA GLN A 235 4.58 -19.23 6.46
C GLN A 235 4.68 -17.74 6.13
N VAL A 236 4.99 -16.90 7.13
CA VAL A 236 5.17 -15.46 6.96
C VAL A 236 6.36 -15.18 6.03
N ARG A 237 7.50 -15.82 6.30
CA ARG A 237 8.71 -15.70 5.48
C ARG A 237 8.46 -16.14 4.04
N ARG A 238 7.82 -17.29 3.86
CA ARG A 238 7.51 -17.83 2.53
C ARG A 238 6.55 -16.91 1.77
N ALA A 239 5.50 -16.43 2.42
CA ALA A 239 4.54 -15.50 1.83
C ALA A 239 5.23 -14.20 1.42
N GLY A 240 6.07 -13.61 2.29
CA GLY A 240 6.83 -12.40 2.00
C GLY A 240 7.71 -12.52 0.76
N LEU A 241 8.37 -13.67 0.55
CA LEU A 241 9.22 -13.86 -0.62
C LEU A 241 8.45 -14.15 -1.91
N LEU A 242 7.28 -14.78 -1.83
CA LEU A 242 6.54 -15.25 -3.02
C LEU A 242 5.46 -14.28 -3.48
N HIS A 243 4.80 -13.58 -2.55
CA HIS A 243 3.60 -12.80 -2.86
C HIS A 243 3.86 -11.30 -2.97
N ARG A 244 4.94 -10.80 -2.37
CA ARG A 244 5.21 -9.36 -2.35
C ARG A 244 5.43 -8.79 -3.74
N ALA A 245 4.73 -7.70 -4.02
CA ALA A 245 4.83 -7.01 -5.30
C ALA A 245 6.21 -6.36 -5.51
N ASP A 246 6.82 -5.81 -4.44
CA ASP A 246 8.14 -5.20 -4.51
C ASP A 246 9.24 -6.19 -4.89
N ILE A 247 9.23 -7.43 -4.36
CA ILE A 247 10.17 -8.51 -4.75
C ILE A 247 10.00 -8.87 -6.23
N ARG A 248 8.76 -9.05 -6.68
CA ARG A 248 8.47 -9.39 -8.07
C ARG A 248 8.88 -8.27 -9.03
N LYS A 249 8.61 -7.02 -8.66
CA LYS A 249 8.99 -5.84 -9.42
C LYS A 249 10.51 -5.72 -9.54
N ALA A 250 11.23 -5.85 -8.43
CA ALA A 250 12.69 -5.78 -8.42
C ALA A 250 13.35 -6.87 -9.29
N LEU A 251 12.76 -8.07 -9.36
CA LEU A 251 13.22 -9.13 -10.26
C LEU A 251 13.06 -8.73 -11.73
N VAL A 252 11.90 -8.17 -12.10
CA VAL A 252 11.64 -7.73 -13.48
C VAL A 252 12.50 -6.51 -13.84
N GLU A 253 12.76 -5.60 -12.89
CA GLU A 253 13.70 -4.48 -13.08
C GLU A 253 15.13 -4.97 -13.32
N TYR A 254 15.57 -6.01 -12.60
CA TYR A 254 16.85 -6.66 -12.88
C TYR A 254 16.90 -7.23 -14.30
N GLU A 255 15.84 -7.89 -14.77
CA GLU A 255 15.76 -8.40 -16.14
C GLU A 255 15.81 -7.28 -17.20
N ALA A 256 15.21 -6.12 -16.92
CA ALA A 256 15.31 -4.95 -17.79
C ALA A 256 16.74 -4.44 -17.89
N VAL A 257 17.45 -4.36 -16.75
CA VAL A 257 18.87 -3.95 -16.72
C VAL A 257 19.77 -4.96 -17.44
N ASP A 258 19.56 -6.27 -17.28
CA ASP A 258 20.29 -7.30 -18.02
C ASP A 258 20.04 -7.18 -19.54
N THR A 259 18.81 -6.91 -19.93
CA THR A 259 18.45 -6.70 -21.35
C THR A 259 19.13 -5.45 -21.92
N ARG A 260 19.22 -4.36 -21.13
CA ARG A 260 19.98 -3.15 -21.51
C ARG A 260 21.45 -3.43 -21.72
N LEU A 261 22.08 -4.24 -20.86
CA LEU A 261 23.46 -4.70 -21.06
C LEU A 261 23.61 -5.47 -22.37
N ARG A 262 22.70 -6.39 -22.67
CA ARG A 262 22.70 -7.14 -23.94
C ARG A 262 22.57 -6.20 -25.15
N LEU A 263 21.76 -5.15 -25.04
CA LEU A 263 21.65 -4.12 -26.08
C LEU A 263 22.96 -3.34 -26.23
N ALA A 264 23.64 -2.99 -25.13
CA ALA A 264 24.95 -2.33 -25.17
C ALA A 264 26.01 -3.22 -25.87
N ILE A 265 25.98 -4.54 -25.61
CA ILE A 265 26.84 -5.52 -26.30
C ILE A 265 26.49 -5.60 -27.79
N ALA A 266 25.19 -5.64 -28.14
CA ALA A 266 24.75 -5.66 -29.53
C ALA A 266 25.18 -4.41 -30.33
N ASN A 267 25.29 -3.27 -29.64
CA ASN A 267 25.74 -2.02 -30.26
C ASN A 267 27.21 -2.00 -30.71
N GLN A 268 28.01 -3.02 -30.36
CA GLN A 268 29.33 -3.23 -30.93
C GLN A 268 29.30 -3.50 -32.45
N TYR A 269 28.20 -4.04 -32.95
CA TYR A 269 28.04 -4.38 -34.35
C TYR A 269 27.39 -3.22 -35.08
N PRO A 270 27.98 -2.71 -36.19
CA PRO A 270 27.40 -1.62 -36.94
C PRO A 270 26.10 -2.02 -37.62
N ASN A 271 25.22 -1.04 -37.88
CA ASN A 271 24.07 -1.23 -38.75
C ASN A 271 24.48 -1.18 -40.21
N ILE A 272 23.65 -1.76 -41.05
CA ILE A 272 23.80 -1.70 -42.50
C ILE A 272 22.90 -0.59 -43.02
N VAL A 273 23.46 0.36 -43.74
CA VAL A 273 22.71 1.42 -44.39
C VAL A 273 22.71 1.13 -45.91
N LEU A 274 21.55 0.95 -46.49
CA LEU A 274 21.33 0.86 -47.91
C LEU A 274 21.03 2.27 -48.42
N ALA A 275 21.83 2.76 -49.41
CA ALA A 275 21.74 4.10 -49.92
C ALA A 275 21.57 4.07 -51.45
N PRO A 276 20.34 3.90 -51.99
CA PRO A 276 20.05 4.16 -53.36
C PRO A 276 20.20 5.66 -53.68
N ASP A 277 20.94 5.97 -54.74
CA ASP A 277 21.20 7.33 -55.23
C ASP A 277 20.82 7.45 -56.69
N LEU A 278 20.21 8.57 -57.02
CA LEU A 278 19.97 8.99 -58.40
C LEU A 278 20.70 10.31 -58.64
N THR A 279 21.71 10.28 -59.52
CA THR A 279 22.41 11.49 -59.97
C THR A 279 22.02 11.80 -61.41
N MET A 280 21.59 13.00 -61.66
CA MET A 280 21.23 13.52 -62.98
C MET A 280 22.25 14.57 -63.44
N GLU A 281 22.78 14.33 -64.62
CA GLU A 281 23.74 15.22 -65.27
C GLU A 281 23.30 15.41 -66.73
N GLU A 282 22.81 16.60 -67.10
CA GLU A 282 22.37 17.04 -68.44
C GLU A 282 21.66 15.95 -69.31
N GLY A 283 20.53 15.43 -68.85
CA GLY A 283 19.72 14.45 -69.57
C GLY A 283 20.18 12.98 -69.48
N SER A 284 21.23 12.74 -68.73
CA SER A 284 21.70 11.39 -68.35
C SER A 284 21.46 11.16 -66.85
N GLY A 285 20.74 10.09 -66.52
CA GLY A 285 20.47 9.67 -65.14
C GLY A 285 21.31 8.45 -64.76
N GLN A 286 22.06 8.51 -63.68
CA GLN A 286 22.80 7.38 -63.13
C GLN A 286 22.13 6.91 -61.82
N TYR A 287 21.77 5.63 -61.78
CA TYR A 287 21.30 5.00 -60.55
C TYR A 287 22.44 4.23 -59.90
N THR A 288 22.69 4.51 -58.62
CA THR A 288 23.70 3.80 -57.85
C THR A 288 23.05 3.23 -56.59
N LEU A 289 23.34 1.99 -56.26
CA LEU A 289 22.95 1.38 -54.98
C LEU A 289 24.22 1.18 -54.15
N GLY A 290 24.40 2.05 -53.16
CA GLY A 290 25.46 1.92 -52.18
C GLY A 290 24.99 1.15 -50.95
N SER A 291 25.89 0.40 -50.32
CA SER A 291 25.68 -0.11 -48.95
C SER A 291 26.90 0.28 -48.13
N ILE A 292 26.64 0.87 -46.97
CA ILE A 292 27.70 1.29 -46.03
C ILE A 292 27.36 0.81 -44.63
N LEU A 293 28.36 0.65 -43.82
CA LEU A 293 28.18 0.48 -42.36
C LEU A 293 28.01 1.89 -41.76
N ASP A 294 27.04 2.05 -40.87
CA ASP A 294 26.77 3.35 -40.23
C ASP A 294 27.92 3.85 -39.37
N SER A 295 28.72 2.93 -38.82
CA SER A 295 29.92 3.23 -38.06
C SER A 295 30.91 2.07 -38.14
N LEU A 296 32.21 2.38 -38.20
CA LEU A 296 33.25 1.38 -38.05
C LEU A 296 33.85 1.49 -36.64
N PRO A 297 33.85 0.44 -35.82
CA PRO A 297 34.35 0.49 -34.45
C PRO A 297 35.88 0.42 -34.38
N ILE A 298 36.55 1.44 -34.96
CA ILE A 298 38.00 1.52 -35.05
C ILE A 298 38.60 2.03 -33.74
N PHE A 299 38.05 3.11 -33.19
CA PHE A 299 38.58 3.76 -31.98
C PHE A 299 38.03 3.18 -30.71
N HIS A 300 36.76 2.75 -30.70
CA HIS A 300 36.12 2.07 -29.55
C HIS A 300 35.11 1.05 -30.02
N LYS A 301 34.98 -0.02 -29.24
CA LYS A 301 34.05 -1.15 -29.46
C LYS A 301 32.93 -1.14 -28.40
N HIS A 302 32.37 0.01 -28.06
CA HIS A 302 31.37 0.17 -27.00
C HIS A 302 31.78 -0.32 -25.62
N GLN A 303 33.08 -0.46 -25.33
CA GLN A 303 33.58 -0.98 -24.04
C GLN A 303 33.12 -0.13 -22.84
N GLY A 304 32.96 1.20 -23.00
CA GLY A 304 32.44 2.10 -21.98
C GLY A 304 30.99 1.74 -21.61
N PRO A 305 30.02 1.82 -22.54
CA PRO A 305 28.63 1.43 -22.30
C PRO A 305 28.44 -0.02 -21.83
N ILE A 306 29.31 -0.94 -22.23
CA ILE A 306 29.28 -2.33 -21.72
C ILE A 306 29.71 -2.38 -20.28
N ALA A 307 30.83 -1.73 -19.91
CA ALA A 307 31.29 -1.67 -18.53
C ALA A 307 30.25 -0.99 -17.60
N GLU A 308 29.59 0.09 -18.07
CA GLU A 308 28.48 0.72 -17.37
C GLU A 308 27.29 -0.24 -17.18
N GLY A 309 26.93 -0.99 -18.23
CA GLY A 309 25.86 -1.99 -18.18
C GLY A 309 26.18 -3.16 -17.22
N GLU A 310 27.44 -3.63 -17.20
CA GLU A 310 27.89 -4.67 -16.25
C GLU A 310 27.83 -4.17 -14.79
N ALA A 311 28.26 -2.93 -14.56
CA ALA A 311 28.17 -2.30 -13.25
C ALA A 311 26.73 -2.11 -12.81
N ALA A 312 25.84 -1.63 -13.70
CA ALA A 312 24.43 -1.46 -13.44
C ALA A 312 23.73 -2.79 -13.11
N ARG A 313 24.05 -3.87 -13.85
CA ARG A 313 23.54 -5.22 -13.54
C ARG A 313 24.00 -5.71 -12.19
N LYS A 314 25.28 -5.52 -11.85
CA LYS A 314 25.81 -5.87 -10.53
C LYS A 314 25.13 -5.08 -9.42
N GLN A 315 24.87 -3.79 -9.62
CA GLN A 315 24.13 -2.94 -8.70
C GLN A 315 22.71 -3.46 -8.48
N ALA A 316 21.94 -3.68 -9.56
CA ALA A 316 20.57 -4.18 -9.48
C ALA A 316 20.49 -5.55 -8.78
N GLY A 317 21.48 -6.43 -9.00
CA GLY A 317 21.59 -7.71 -8.28
C GLY A 317 21.83 -7.52 -6.78
N ALA A 318 22.69 -6.59 -6.38
CA ALA A 318 22.95 -6.28 -4.99
C ALA A 318 21.70 -5.65 -4.31
N GLU A 319 20.99 -4.75 -4.99
CA GLU A 319 19.75 -4.14 -4.51
C GLU A 319 18.66 -5.21 -4.30
N PHE A 320 18.52 -6.14 -5.24
CA PHE A 320 17.59 -7.27 -5.09
C PHE A 320 17.90 -8.15 -3.87
N LEU A 321 19.16 -8.50 -3.65
CA LEU A 321 19.58 -9.27 -2.48
C LEU A 321 19.37 -8.51 -1.17
N ALA A 322 19.62 -7.20 -1.17
CA ALA A 322 19.37 -6.34 -0.02
C ALA A 322 17.86 -6.25 0.29
N LEU A 323 17.02 -6.14 -0.73
CA LEU A 323 15.56 -6.17 -0.58
C LEU A 323 15.09 -7.51 0.00
N GLN A 324 15.59 -8.65 -0.52
CA GLN A 324 15.28 -9.97 0.03
C GLN A 324 15.65 -10.09 1.50
N ALA A 325 16.86 -9.65 1.89
CA ALA A 325 17.31 -9.69 3.28
C ALA A 325 16.40 -8.83 4.18
N LYS A 326 16.02 -7.64 3.71
CA LYS A 326 15.08 -6.75 4.41
C LYS A 326 13.71 -7.40 4.61
N VAL A 327 13.17 -8.04 3.57
CA VAL A 327 11.86 -8.71 3.63
C VAL A 327 11.91 -9.90 4.59
N ILE A 328 12.97 -10.71 4.57
CA ILE A 328 13.15 -11.83 5.51
C ILE A 328 13.19 -11.32 6.95
N ALA A 329 14.02 -10.31 7.24
CA ALA A 329 14.13 -9.74 8.59
C ALA A 329 12.80 -9.13 9.07
N ALA A 330 12.08 -8.41 8.18
CA ALA A 330 10.77 -7.85 8.49
C ALA A 330 9.73 -8.95 8.77
N ALA A 331 9.72 -10.03 7.99
CA ALA A 331 8.82 -11.15 8.18
C ALA A 331 9.06 -11.88 9.51
N GLU A 332 10.32 -12.14 9.86
CA GLU A 332 10.69 -12.78 11.12
C GLU A 332 10.37 -11.87 12.32
N GLY A 333 10.72 -10.58 12.24
CA GLY A 333 10.41 -9.60 13.27
C GLY A 333 8.91 -9.48 13.52
N ALA A 334 8.12 -9.30 12.45
CA ALA A 334 6.66 -9.20 12.54
C ALA A 334 6.00 -10.47 13.11
N ALA A 335 6.51 -11.67 12.76
CA ALA A 335 5.99 -12.92 13.31
C ALA A 335 6.27 -13.08 14.81
N LEU A 336 7.45 -12.63 15.28
CA LEU A 336 7.80 -12.64 16.71
C LEU A 336 6.96 -11.64 17.49
N GLU A 337 6.83 -10.42 16.97
CA GLU A 337 6.04 -9.34 17.59
C GLU A 337 4.55 -9.74 17.69
N TYR A 338 3.99 -10.27 16.62
CA TYR A 338 2.61 -10.75 16.61
C TYR A 338 2.36 -11.86 17.66
N ARG A 339 3.28 -12.85 17.73
CA ARG A 339 3.16 -13.92 18.72
C ARG A 339 3.22 -13.37 20.15
N SER A 340 4.14 -12.44 20.42
CA SER A 340 4.28 -11.79 21.72
C SER A 340 3.02 -11.02 22.10
N ALA A 341 2.51 -10.19 21.19
CA ALA A 341 1.30 -9.41 21.38
C ALA A 341 0.06 -10.28 21.55
N LEU A 342 -0.03 -11.41 20.83
CA LEU A 342 -1.14 -12.37 20.98
C LEU A 342 -1.16 -13.02 22.36
N VAL A 343 0.00 -13.47 22.87
CA VAL A 343 0.11 -14.05 24.22
C VAL A 343 -0.22 -13.00 25.27
N GLU A 344 0.26 -11.77 25.11
CA GLU A 344 -0.03 -10.66 26.03
C GLU A 344 -1.55 -10.39 26.08
N TRP A 345 -2.20 -10.26 24.94
CA TRP A 345 -3.64 -10.02 24.85
C TRP A 345 -4.47 -11.17 25.47
N GLN A 346 -4.10 -12.42 25.19
CA GLN A 346 -4.74 -13.59 25.78
C GLN A 346 -4.58 -13.60 27.31
N THR A 347 -3.37 -13.37 27.81
CA THR A 347 -3.07 -13.34 29.24
C THR A 347 -3.84 -12.22 29.96
N ALA A 348 -3.88 -11.01 29.35
CA ALA A 348 -4.63 -9.88 29.89
C ALA A 348 -6.14 -10.17 29.94
N GLY A 349 -6.69 -10.78 28.88
CA GLY A 349 -8.11 -11.18 28.82
C GLY A 349 -8.47 -12.24 29.85
N GLU A 350 -7.64 -13.28 30.05
CA GLU A 350 -7.82 -14.28 31.06
C GLU A 350 -7.77 -13.71 32.49
N ALA A 351 -6.79 -12.83 32.74
CA ALA A 351 -6.64 -12.15 34.03
C ALA A 351 -7.88 -11.29 34.32
N LEU A 352 -8.34 -10.52 33.35
CA LEU A 352 -9.56 -9.71 33.46
C LEU A 352 -10.78 -10.56 33.79
N GLN A 353 -10.99 -11.68 33.07
CA GLN A 353 -12.12 -12.57 33.33
C GLN A 353 -12.05 -13.20 34.72
N ARG A 354 -10.87 -13.65 35.15
CA ARG A 354 -10.68 -14.28 36.46
C ARG A 354 -10.98 -13.31 37.60
N VAL A 355 -10.37 -12.14 37.57
CA VAL A 355 -10.54 -11.12 38.58
C VAL A 355 -11.96 -10.58 38.60
N SER A 356 -12.55 -10.31 37.43
CA SER A 356 -13.95 -9.87 37.31
C SER A 356 -14.91 -10.86 37.98
N ARG A 357 -14.83 -12.14 37.62
CA ARG A 357 -15.70 -13.17 38.19
C ARG A 357 -15.50 -13.34 39.71
N GLN A 358 -14.24 -13.41 40.14
CA GLN A 358 -13.92 -13.68 41.54
C GLN A 358 -14.20 -12.47 42.44
N LYS A 359 -13.70 -11.30 42.16
CA LYS A 359 -13.88 -10.09 43.00
C LYS A 359 -15.33 -9.65 43.03
N THR A 360 -15.99 -9.54 41.87
CA THR A 360 -17.39 -9.08 41.83
C THR A 360 -18.32 -10.07 42.47
N ALA A 361 -18.17 -11.38 42.20
CA ALA A 361 -19.01 -12.41 42.80
C ALA A 361 -18.83 -12.49 44.35
N THR A 362 -17.59 -12.36 44.82
CA THR A 362 -17.29 -12.34 46.27
C THR A 362 -17.90 -11.09 46.93
N ALA A 363 -17.74 -9.90 46.35
CA ALA A 363 -18.33 -8.67 46.87
C ALA A 363 -19.87 -8.70 46.87
N GLU A 364 -20.49 -9.25 45.82
CA GLU A 364 -21.95 -9.41 45.75
C GLU A 364 -22.46 -10.46 46.72
N ALA A 365 -21.72 -11.53 46.98
CA ALA A 365 -22.04 -12.50 48.00
C ALA A 365 -21.97 -11.91 49.42
N ALA A 366 -20.91 -11.18 49.72
CA ALA A 366 -20.71 -10.46 50.99
C ALA A 366 -21.79 -9.38 51.20
N LEU A 367 -22.24 -8.69 50.17
CA LEU A 367 -23.35 -7.75 50.26
C LEU A 367 -24.67 -8.46 50.64
N ARG A 368 -24.91 -9.65 50.09
CA ARG A 368 -26.13 -10.45 50.42
C ARG A 368 -26.10 -11.00 51.82
N SER A 369 -24.94 -11.34 52.37
CA SER A 369 -24.80 -11.76 53.79
C SER A 369 -24.77 -10.58 54.76
N GLY A 370 -24.69 -9.36 54.30
CA GLY A 370 -24.58 -8.17 55.12
C GLY A 370 -23.14 -7.83 55.59
N ASP A 371 -22.15 -8.58 55.10
CA ASP A 371 -20.74 -8.42 55.46
C ASP A 371 -19.99 -7.34 54.62
N ALA A 372 -20.62 -6.85 53.53
CA ALA A 372 -20.08 -5.81 52.69
C ALA A 372 -21.11 -4.72 52.38
N SER A 373 -20.65 -3.53 52.07
CA SER A 373 -21.48 -2.40 51.68
C SER A 373 -21.66 -2.32 50.13
N ARG A 374 -22.61 -1.49 49.70
CA ARG A 374 -22.75 -1.16 48.27
C ARG A 374 -21.48 -0.50 47.71
N LEU A 375 -20.75 0.26 48.55
CA LEU A 375 -19.47 0.86 48.14
C LEU A 375 -18.45 -0.21 47.78
N ASP A 376 -18.33 -1.27 48.58
CA ASP A 376 -17.36 -2.36 48.35
C ASP A 376 -17.64 -3.08 47.00
N VAL A 377 -18.92 -3.31 46.70
CA VAL A 377 -19.32 -3.89 45.40
C VAL A 377 -18.96 -2.94 44.24
N THR A 378 -19.23 -1.64 44.40
CA THR A 378 -18.92 -0.64 43.34
C THR A 378 -17.41 -0.51 43.13
N LEU A 379 -16.61 -0.54 44.19
CA LEU A 379 -15.14 -0.54 44.11
C LEU A 379 -14.63 -1.83 43.47
N ALA A 380 -15.17 -3.00 43.76
CA ALA A 380 -14.81 -4.25 43.11
C ALA A 380 -15.10 -4.24 41.60
N ARG A 381 -16.19 -3.60 41.18
CA ARG A 381 -16.53 -3.40 39.78
C ARG A 381 -15.58 -2.37 39.12
N LEU A 382 -15.23 -1.31 39.82
CA LEU A 382 -14.26 -0.31 39.37
C LEU A 382 -12.89 -0.94 39.13
N ASP A 383 -12.37 -1.76 40.02
CA ASP A 383 -11.14 -2.53 39.84
C ASP A 383 -11.16 -3.37 38.56
N THR A 384 -12.31 -3.95 38.23
CA THR A 384 -12.49 -4.74 37.01
C THR A 384 -12.39 -3.86 35.76
N VAL A 385 -12.95 -2.64 35.78
CA VAL A 385 -12.86 -1.71 34.65
C VAL A 385 -11.44 -1.19 34.52
N LEU A 386 -10.72 -0.93 35.59
CA LEU A 386 -9.30 -0.53 35.55
C LEU A 386 -8.41 -1.62 34.93
N LEU A 387 -8.69 -2.91 35.19
CA LEU A 387 -8.01 -4.02 34.52
C LEU A 387 -8.35 -4.11 33.02
N ARG A 388 -9.54 -3.65 32.63
CA ARG A 388 -9.93 -3.62 31.22
C ARG A 388 -9.04 -2.68 30.40
N HIS A 389 -8.60 -1.54 30.95
CA HIS A 389 -7.67 -0.66 30.25
C HIS A 389 -6.38 -1.39 29.83
N SER A 390 -5.82 -2.24 30.71
CA SER A 390 -4.64 -3.05 30.36
C SER A 390 -4.94 -4.07 29.24
N SER A 391 -6.15 -4.62 29.21
CA SER A 391 -6.58 -5.53 28.12
C SER A 391 -6.77 -4.78 26.81
N ASP A 392 -7.28 -3.54 26.85
CA ASP A 392 -7.47 -2.69 25.69
C ASP A 392 -6.11 -2.21 25.12
N ASP A 393 -5.12 -1.92 25.98
CA ASP A 393 -3.74 -1.62 25.57
C ASP A 393 -3.05 -2.83 24.91
N ALA A 394 -3.29 -4.04 25.43
CA ALA A 394 -2.79 -5.26 24.82
C ALA A 394 -3.47 -5.55 23.46
N PHE A 395 -4.77 -5.22 23.34
CA PHE A 395 -5.50 -5.31 22.07
C PHE A 395 -4.96 -4.33 21.01
N GLU A 396 -4.63 -3.09 21.41
CA GLU A 396 -4.00 -2.11 20.52
C GLU A 396 -2.67 -2.64 19.96
N ARG A 397 -1.82 -3.19 20.83
CA ARG A 397 -0.53 -3.80 20.41
C ARG A 397 -0.75 -4.99 19.50
N LEU A 398 -1.73 -5.85 19.77
CA LEU A 398 -2.08 -6.97 18.90
C LEU A 398 -2.51 -6.47 17.51
N GLN A 399 -3.33 -5.42 17.45
CA GLN A 399 -3.80 -4.87 16.17
C GLN A 399 -2.64 -4.23 15.37
N ALA A 400 -1.70 -3.56 16.04
CA ALA A 400 -0.50 -3.02 15.40
C ALA A 400 0.40 -4.13 14.87
N ALA A 401 0.68 -5.15 15.69
CA ALA A 401 1.50 -6.30 15.30
C ALA A 401 0.88 -7.13 14.18
N LEU A 402 -0.44 -7.29 14.18
CA LEU A 402 -1.17 -7.94 13.08
C LEU A 402 -1.05 -7.14 11.78
N GLY A 403 -1.08 -5.80 11.85
CA GLY A 403 -0.85 -4.94 10.69
C GLY A 403 0.56 -5.09 10.12
N ALA A 404 1.57 -5.13 10.98
CA ALA A 404 2.95 -5.35 10.57
C ALA A 404 3.15 -6.74 9.95
N LEU A 405 2.47 -7.78 10.50
CA LEU A 405 2.48 -9.13 9.96
C LEU A 405 1.89 -9.20 8.55
N GLU A 406 0.74 -8.57 8.33
CA GLU A 406 0.09 -8.50 7.02
C GLU A 406 0.94 -7.74 6.01
N ASP A 407 1.54 -6.63 6.44
CA ASP A 407 2.43 -5.85 5.57
C ASP A 407 3.69 -6.63 5.18
N ALA A 408 4.26 -7.38 6.12
CA ALA A 408 5.41 -8.25 5.85
C ALA A 408 5.11 -9.34 4.82
N MET A 409 3.89 -9.86 4.80
CA MET A 409 3.44 -10.89 3.84
C MET A 409 2.85 -10.31 2.56
N GLN A 410 2.40 -9.06 2.58
CA GLN A 410 1.48 -8.46 1.60
C GLN A 410 0.26 -9.36 1.34
N THR A 411 -0.24 -10.00 2.39
CA THR A 411 -1.40 -10.89 2.34
C THR A 411 -2.31 -10.58 3.53
N PRO A 412 -3.61 -10.34 3.32
CA PRO A 412 -4.55 -10.11 4.41
C PRO A 412 -4.76 -11.37 5.23
N VAL A 413 -4.82 -11.24 6.56
CA VAL A 413 -5.08 -12.36 7.45
C VAL A 413 -6.58 -12.55 7.70
N TRP A 414 -7.38 -11.46 7.71
CA TRP A 414 -8.82 -11.54 8.03
C TRP A 414 -9.71 -11.78 6.81
N ALA A 415 -9.32 -11.39 5.60
CA ALA A 415 -10.09 -11.62 4.38
C ALA A 415 -9.19 -11.62 3.16
N ALA A 416 -9.39 -12.59 2.29
CA ALA A 416 -8.74 -12.62 0.99
C ALA A 416 -9.47 -11.69 0.01
N ILE A 417 -9.16 -10.39 0.03
CA ILE A 417 -9.53 -9.51 -1.07
C ILE A 417 -8.45 -9.67 -2.13
N PRO A 418 -8.77 -10.11 -3.35
CA PRO A 418 -7.81 -10.12 -4.44
C PRO A 418 -7.28 -8.69 -4.68
N ALA A 419 -6.02 -8.57 -5.07
CA ALA A 419 -5.46 -7.27 -5.44
C ALA A 419 -6.28 -6.64 -6.59
N PRO A 420 -6.44 -5.30 -6.63
CA PRO A 420 -7.21 -4.64 -7.65
C PRO A 420 -6.64 -4.94 -9.04
N ARG A 421 -7.51 -5.12 -10.02
CA ARG A 421 -7.08 -5.34 -11.39
C ARG A 421 -6.28 -4.15 -11.89
N ALA A 422 -5.17 -4.40 -12.56
CA ALA A 422 -4.30 -3.35 -13.12
C ALA A 422 -5.02 -2.49 -14.18
N GLU A 423 -6.06 -3.06 -14.83
CA GLU A 423 -6.91 -2.34 -15.79
C GLU A 423 -8.16 -1.81 -15.09
N LYS A 424 -8.48 -0.52 -15.31
CA LYS A 424 -9.81 0.00 -15.00
C LYS A 424 -10.82 -0.78 -15.84
N ALA A 425 -11.82 -1.39 -15.21
CA ALA A 425 -13.05 -1.67 -15.92
C ALA A 425 -13.57 -0.33 -16.49
N ARG A 426 -13.65 -0.24 -17.82
CA ARG A 426 -14.11 0.95 -18.57
C ARG A 426 -15.57 1.22 -18.31
#